data_515f1173812d6d501f783051bbf7ef8c
#
_entry.id   515f1173812d6d501f783051bbf7ef8c
#
_cell.length_a   1.000
_cell.length_b   1.000
_cell.length_c   1.000
_cell.angle_alpha   90.00
_cell.angle_beta   90.00
_cell.angle_gamma   90.00
#
_symmetry.space_group_name_H-M   'P 1'
#
loop_
_entity.id
_entity.type
_entity.pdbx_description
1 polymer ?
#
loop_
_entity_poly.entity_id
_entity_poly.type
_entity_poly.pdbx_seq_one_letter_code
_entity_poly.pdbx_strand_id
1 'polypeptide(L)'
;IQTVFSLKFQSAPGSIGQVREAATQFLFTAKGHDLPTFLVGHVTKDGALAGPKVLEHVVDTVLYFEGERHHSHRVVRAIKNRFGAISELGVFEMTGGGLRAVPNPSQMFLAERPTATPGSAVLCCVEGSRPLLVEVQALVSTATYGTARRMAVGIDSGRVSLLLAVLEKRAGLVLVGEDVYVNIAGGMS
;
A
#
# COMPACT_ATOMS: atom_id res chain seq x y z
N ILE A 1 -19.84 -7.82 -1.23
CA ILE A 1 -20.44 -8.40 -0.02
C ILE A 1 -21.36 -7.42 0.70
N GLN A 2 -21.11 -6.10 0.68
CA GLN A 2 -21.93 -5.09 1.37
C GLN A 2 -23.36 -4.95 0.83
N THR A 3 -23.65 -5.42 -0.36
CA THR A 3 -24.99 -5.42 -0.98
C THR A 3 -25.82 -6.65 -0.64
N VAL A 4 -25.21 -7.67 -0.06
CA VAL A 4 -25.88 -8.89 0.36
C VAL A 4 -26.41 -8.71 1.77
N PHE A 5 -27.68 -9.05 1.99
CA PHE A 5 -28.31 -8.96 3.31
C PHE A 5 -29.24 -10.12 3.58
N SER A 6 -29.45 -10.42 4.85
CA SER A 6 -30.37 -11.45 5.33
C SER A 6 -31.56 -10.78 6.01
N LEU A 7 -32.78 -11.22 5.67
CA LEU A 7 -34.01 -10.75 6.31
C LEU A 7 -34.15 -11.19 7.79
N LYS A 8 -33.27 -12.07 8.26
CA LYS A 8 -33.22 -12.51 9.66
C LYS A 8 -32.76 -11.42 10.63
N PHE A 9 -32.13 -10.35 10.12
CA PHE A 9 -31.61 -9.23 10.91
C PHE A 9 -32.33 -7.93 10.57
N GLN A 10 -32.72 -7.20 11.58
CA GLN A 10 -33.37 -5.89 11.44
C GLN A 10 -32.40 -4.73 11.13
N SER A 11 -31.14 -5.03 10.82
CA SER A 11 -30.12 -4.02 10.51
C SER A 11 -30.05 -3.76 9.00
N ALA A 12 -29.64 -2.52 8.64
CA ALA A 12 -29.54 -2.10 7.24
C ALA A 12 -28.52 -2.94 6.43
N PRO A 13 -28.73 -3.11 5.13
CA PRO A 13 -27.74 -3.70 4.22
C PRO A 13 -26.38 -3.01 4.37
N GLY A 14 -25.30 -3.78 4.35
CA GLY A 14 -23.94 -3.24 4.52
C GLY A 14 -23.52 -2.97 5.97
N SER A 15 -24.42 -3.12 6.95
CA SER A 15 -24.05 -3.07 8.37
C SER A 15 -23.11 -4.23 8.73
N ILE A 16 -22.29 -4.03 9.77
CA ILE A 16 -21.30 -5.04 10.23
C ILE A 16 -21.96 -6.39 10.51
N GLY A 17 -23.14 -6.40 11.14
CA GLY A 17 -23.89 -7.61 11.44
C GLY A 17 -24.33 -8.36 10.18
N GLN A 18 -24.88 -7.64 9.20
CA GLN A 18 -25.31 -8.21 7.93
C GLN A 18 -24.15 -8.78 7.13
N VAL A 19 -23.05 -8.04 7.04
CA VAL A 19 -21.84 -8.47 6.32
C VAL A 19 -21.25 -9.74 6.95
N ARG A 20 -21.20 -9.79 8.29
CA ARG A 20 -20.71 -10.96 9.04
C ARG A 20 -21.56 -12.19 8.76
N GLU A 21 -22.89 -12.05 8.87
CA GLU A 21 -23.80 -13.16 8.65
C GLU A 21 -23.73 -13.68 7.23
N ALA A 22 -23.80 -12.80 6.23
CA ALA A 22 -23.66 -13.18 4.84
C ALA A 22 -22.34 -13.93 4.57
N ALA A 23 -21.22 -13.42 5.08
CA ALA A 23 -19.94 -14.06 4.92
C ALA A 23 -19.87 -15.43 5.61
N THR A 24 -20.50 -15.58 6.77
CA THR A 24 -20.55 -16.85 7.49
C THR A 24 -21.36 -17.89 6.68
N GLN A 25 -22.49 -17.51 6.12
CA GLN A 25 -23.30 -18.38 5.26
C GLN A 25 -22.53 -18.79 4.00
N PHE A 26 -21.85 -17.85 3.32
CA PHE A 26 -20.99 -18.19 2.19
C PHE A 26 -19.87 -19.15 2.58
N LEU A 27 -19.23 -18.94 3.73
CA LEU A 27 -18.18 -19.83 4.22
C LEU A 27 -18.68 -21.26 4.41
N PHE A 28 -19.83 -21.44 5.06
CA PHE A 28 -20.41 -22.78 5.26
C PHE A 28 -20.76 -23.45 3.94
N THR A 29 -21.37 -22.71 3.01
CA THR A 29 -21.71 -23.23 1.68
C THR A 29 -20.46 -23.59 0.90
N ALA A 30 -19.46 -22.71 0.88
CA ALA A 30 -18.21 -22.93 0.19
C ALA A 30 -17.47 -24.17 0.70
N LYS A 31 -17.35 -24.31 2.02
CA LYS A 31 -16.70 -25.48 2.63
C LYS A 31 -17.51 -26.76 2.49
N GLY A 32 -18.84 -26.68 2.54
CA GLY A 32 -19.71 -27.85 2.39
C GLY A 32 -19.72 -28.42 0.97
N HIS A 33 -19.38 -27.61 -0.03
CA HIS A 33 -19.38 -27.99 -1.44
C HIS A 33 -18.01 -27.93 -2.11
N ASP A 34 -16.95 -27.66 -1.33
CA ASP A 34 -15.56 -27.48 -1.81
C ASP A 34 -15.45 -26.43 -2.96
N LEU A 35 -16.13 -25.30 -2.77
CA LEU A 35 -16.22 -24.23 -3.76
C LEU A 35 -15.24 -23.09 -3.44
N PRO A 36 -14.25 -22.80 -4.34
CA PRO A 36 -13.47 -21.59 -4.24
C PRO A 36 -14.39 -20.36 -4.32
N THR A 37 -14.33 -19.50 -3.29
CA THR A 37 -15.25 -18.36 -3.17
C THR A 37 -14.50 -17.05 -2.98
N PHE A 38 -14.79 -16.06 -3.81
CA PHE A 38 -14.25 -14.71 -3.70
C PHE A 38 -15.32 -13.75 -3.17
N LEU A 39 -15.01 -13.10 -2.05
CA LEU A 39 -15.84 -12.04 -1.47
C LEU A 39 -15.23 -10.69 -1.81
N VAL A 40 -15.87 -9.94 -2.70
CA VAL A 40 -15.42 -8.59 -3.06
C VAL A 40 -16.04 -7.59 -2.08
N GLY A 41 -15.20 -6.78 -1.46
CA GLY A 41 -15.58 -5.72 -0.53
C GLY A 41 -14.95 -4.38 -0.90
N HIS A 42 -15.58 -3.29 -0.45
CA HIS A 42 -15.05 -1.94 -0.62
C HIS A 42 -14.42 -1.44 0.67
N VAL A 43 -13.32 -0.72 0.56
CA VAL A 43 -12.69 0.02 1.67
C VAL A 43 -13.26 1.44 1.75
N THR A 44 -13.35 2.00 2.95
CA THR A 44 -13.69 3.41 3.15
C THR A 44 -12.52 4.31 2.77
N LYS A 45 -12.77 5.64 2.66
CA LYS A 45 -11.74 6.64 2.36
C LYS A 45 -10.56 6.65 3.34
N ASP A 46 -10.79 6.20 4.56
CA ASP A 46 -9.77 6.13 5.62
C ASP A 46 -8.98 4.81 5.60
N GLY A 47 -9.08 4.02 4.51
CA GLY A 47 -8.42 2.73 4.40
C GLY A 47 -8.96 1.65 5.35
N ALA A 48 -9.91 2.01 6.22
CA ALA A 48 -10.60 1.06 7.04
C ALA A 48 -11.70 0.41 6.21
N LEU A 49 -11.68 -0.90 6.12
CA LEU A 49 -12.79 -1.64 5.56
C LEU A 49 -14.06 -1.36 6.39
N ALA A 50 -15.08 -0.74 5.80
CA ALA A 50 -16.39 -0.66 6.42
C ALA A 50 -16.94 -2.08 6.62
N GLY A 51 -16.74 -2.62 7.83
CA GLY A 51 -17.14 -3.96 8.20
C GLY A 51 -16.16 -5.13 7.98
N PRO A 52 -14.96 -5.00 7.38
CA PRO A 52 -14.15 -6.15 6.99
C PRO A 52 -13.07 -6.60 7.94
N LYS A 53 -12.66 -5.84 8.97
CA LYS A 53 -11.87 -6.48 10.04
C LYS A 53 -12.56 -7.74 10.59
N VAL A 54 -13.88 -7.75 10.53
CA VAL A 54 -14.70 -8.92 10.87
C VAL A 54 -14.53 -10.05 9.86
N LEU A 55 -14.40 -9.73 8.56
CA LEU A 55 -14.20 -10.71 7.49
C LEU A 55 -12.81 -11.31 7.50
N GLU A 56 -11.80 -10.54 7.88
CA GLU A 56 -10.41 -11.01 7.98
C GLU A 56 -10.27 -12.24 8.89
N HIS A 57 -11.11 -12.37 9.92
CA HIS A 57 -11.11 -13.55 10.80
C HIS A 57 -11.83 -14.76 10.18
N VAL A 58 -12.75 -14.51 9.27
CA VAL A 58 -13.62 -15.56 8.70
C VAL A 58 -13.00 -16.20 7.45
N VAL A 59 -12.34 -15.40 6.61
CA VAL A 59 -11.78 -15.87 5.33
C VAL A 59 -10.35 -16.40 5.50
N ASP A 60 -9.93 -17.27 4.57
CA ASP A 60 -8.59 -17.86 4.58
C ASP A 60 -7.52 -16.90 4.03
N THR A 61 -7.88 -16.06 3.08
CA THR A 61 -6.98 -15.10 2.44
C THR A 61 -7.64 -13.74 2.33
N VAL A 62 -6.87 -12.68 2.57
CA VAL A 62 -7.28 -11.28 2.38
C VAL A 62 -6.29 -10.61 1.45
N LEU A 63 -6.79 -10.10 0.34
CA LEU A 63 -6.04 -9.36 -0.65
C LEU A 63 -6.53 -7.91 -0.68
N TYR A 64 -5.61 -6.98 -0.50
CA TYR A 64 -5.88 -5.57 -0.73
C TYR A 64 -5.51 -5.21 -2.16
N PHE A 65 -6.43 -4.51 -2.80
CA PHE A 65 -6.29 -4.03 -4.15
C PHE A 65 -6.16 -2.50 -4.09
N GLU A 66 -4.94 -2.03 -4.22
CA GLU A 66 -4.55 -0.64 -4.05
C GLU A 66 -4.27 0.00 -5.41
N GLY A 67 -4.55 1.29 -5.54
CA GLY A 67 -4.21 2.03 -6.75
C GLY A 67 -4.54 3.50 -6.58
N GLU A 68 -3.63 4.34 -7.02
CA GLU A 68 -3.83 5.78 -7.08
C GLU A 68 -4.67 6.17 -8.31
N ARG A 69 -5.50 7.21 -8.16
CA ARG A 69 -6.40 7.67 -9.23
C ARG A 69 -5.67 8.18 -10.47
N HIS A 70 -4.43 8.64 -10.30
CA HIS A 70 -3.63 9.25 -11.36
C HIS A 70 -2.65 8.30 -12.03
N HIS A 71 -2.49 7.07 -11.51
CA HIS A 71 -1.62 6.05 -12.09
C HIS A 71 -2.42 4.89 -12.68
N SER A 72 -2.00 4.41 -13.84
CA SER A 72 -2.61 3.24 -14.50
C SER A 72 -2.33 1.93 -13.77
N HIS A 73 -1.44 1.95 -12.79
CA HIS A 73 -1.00 0.76 -12.08
C HIS A 73 -1.88 0.45 -10.87
N ARG A 74 -1.95 -0.84 -10.57
CA ARG A 74 -2.66 -1.40 -9.42
C ARG A 74 -1.74 -2.36 -8.71
N VAL A 75 -1.77 -2.31 -7.38
CA VAL A 75 -0.96 -3.18 -6.51
C VAL A 75 -1.91 -4.09 -5.76
N VAL A 76 -1.61 -5.38 -5.77
CA VAL A 76 -2.32 -6.39 -4.97
C VAL A 76 -1.40 -6.88 -3.88
N ARG A 77 -1.81 -6.70 -2.64
CA ARG A 77 -1.05 -7.08 -1.45
C ARG A 77 -1.81 -8.10 -0.63
N ALA A 78 -1.16 -9.18 -0.24
CA ALA A 78 -1.71 -10.14 0.71
C ALA A 78 -1.53 -9.61 2.13
N ILE A 79 -2.65 -9.36 2.83
CA ILE A 79 -2.64 -8.95 4.25
C ILE A 79 -2.79 -10.17 5.17
N LYS A 80 -3.50 -11.18 4.70
CA LYS A 80 -3.64 -12.47 5.36
C LYS A 80 -3.59 -13.56 4.31
N ASN A 81 -2.84 -14.62 4.59
CA ASN A 81 -2.83 -15.82 3.77
C ASN A 81 -2.58 -17.05 4.66
N ARG A 82 -3.59 -17.87 4.80
CA ARG A 82 -3.53 -19.05 5.68
C ARG A 82 -2.64 -20.16 5.12
N PHE A 83 -2.44 -20.19 3.81
CA PHE A 83 -1.77 -21.25 3.09
C PHE A 83 -0.46 -20.84 2.44
N GLY A 84 0.02 -19.62 2.68
CA GLY A 84 1.24 -19.12 2.06
C GLY A 84 1.75 -17.81 2.67
N ALA A 85 2.75 -17.22 2.02
CA ALA A 85 3.33 -15.96 2.43
C ALA A 85 2.34 -14.79 2.32
N ILE A 86 2.43 -13.84 3.23
CA ILE A 86 1.64 -12.59 3.22
C ILE A 86 2.43 -11.40 2.67
N SER A 87 3.72 -11.56 2.48
CA SER A 87 4.63 -10.49 2.06
C SER A 87 4.77 -10.36 0.54
N GLU A 88 4.00 -11.12 -0.22
CA GLU A 88 4.05 -11.07 -1.69
C GLU A 88 3.23 -9.91 -2.26
N LEU A 89 3.77 -9.28 -3.30
CA LEU A 89 3.20 -8.15 -3.99
C LEU A 89 2.96 -8.46 -5.47
N GLY A 90 1.75 -8.26 -5.95
CA GLY A 90 1.40 -8.31 -7.36
C GLY A 90 1.24 -6.90 -7.92
N VAL A 91 1.93 -6.57 -9.02
CA VAL A 91 1.75 -5.29 -9.71
C VAL A 91 1.09 -5.54 -11.06
N PHE A 92 0.06 -4.74 -11.34
CA PHE A 92 -0.75 -4.82 -12.54
C PHE A 92 -0.88 -3.44 -13.17
N GLU A 93 -1.01 -3.40 -14.48
CA GLU A 93 -1.36 -2.21 -15.25
C GLU A 93 -2.80 -2.30 -15.72
N MET A 94 -3.54 -1.20 -15.61
CA MET A 94 -4.89 -1.08 -16.13
C MET A 94 -4.82 -0.73 -17.62
N THR A 95 -5.30 -1.62 -18.47
CA THR A 95 -5.35 -1.44 -19.92
C THR A 95 -6.80 -1.42 -20.39
N GLY A 96 -7.04 -1.03 -21.65
CA GLY A 96 -8.39 -1.11 -22.25
C GLY A 96 -8.98 -2.53 -22.28
N GLY A 97 -8.15 -3.55 -22.22
CA GLY A 97 -8.56 -4.97 -22.13
C GLY A 97 -8.65 -5.51 -20.70
N GLY A 98 -8.45 -4.67 -19.67
CA GLY A 98 -8.45 -5.06 -18.26
C GLY A 98 -7.06 -5.01 -17.62
N LEU A 99 -6.86 -5.79 -16.56
CA LEU A 99 -5.61 -5.84 -15.80
C LEU A 99 -4.57 -6.74 -16.49
N ARG A 100 -3.38 -6.21 -16.68
CA ARG A 100 -2.23 -6.93 -17.19
C ARG A 100 -1.14 -6.98 -16.11
N ALA A 101 -0.61 -8.17 -15.82
CA ALA A 101 0.50 -8.30 -14.88
C ALA A 101 1.75 -7.58 -15.38
N VAL A 102 2.44 -6.85 -14.49
CA VAL A 102 3.71 -6.18 -14.77
C VAL A 102 4.83 -7.12 -14.36
N PRO A 103 5.60 -7.69 -15.33
CA PRO A 103 6.65 -8.67 -15.02
C PRO A 103 7.80 -8.07 -14.23
N ASN A 104 8.13 -6.80 -14.48
CA ASN A 104 9.20 -6.08 -13.83
C ASN A 104 8.71 -4.76 -13.24
N PRO A 105 8.21 -4.76 -11.99
CA PRO A 105 7.76 -3.55 -11.31
C PRO A 105 8.85 -2.48 -11.16
N SER A 106 10.11 -2.88 -11.05
CA SER A 106 11.22 -1.94 -10.94
C SER A 106 11.33 -1.00 -12.14
N GLN A 107 11.08 -1.51 -13.35
CA GLN A 107 11.05 -0.66 -14.55
C GLN A 107 9.96 0.41 -14.47
N MET A 108 8.83 0.08 -13.91
CA MET A 108 7.72 0.99 -13.72
C MET A 108 8.08 2.11 -12.75
N PHE A 109 8.63 1.77 -11.58
CA PHE A 109 9.03 2.76 -10.56
C PHE A 109 10.19 3.67 -11.00
N LEU A 110 10.94 3.25 -12.02
CA LEU A 110 12.06 4.02 -12.55
C LEU A 110 11.76 4.68 -13.92
N ALA A 111 10.60 4.41 -14.52
CA ALA A 111 10.27 4.86 -15.88
C ALA A 111 10.27 6.37 -16.05
N GLU A 112 9.88 7.10 -15.02
CA GLU A 112 9.80 8.58 -15.02
C GLU A 112 11.06 9.25 -14.45
N ARG A 113 12.09 8.45 -14.09
CA ARG A 113 13.31 8.99 -13.49
C ARG A 113 14.14 9.75 -14.52
N PRO A 114 14.40 11.06 -14.32
CA PRO A 114 15.34 11.77 -15.15
C PRO A 114 16.76 11.23 -14.93
N THR A 115 17.47 10.93 -15.99
CA THR A 115 18.87 10.49 -15.92
C THR A 115 19.78 11.61 -15.41
N ALA A 116 20.61 11.29 -14.42
CA ALA A 116 21.63 12.20 -13.87
C ALA A 116 21.10 13.51 -13.23
N THR A 117 19.91 13.47 -12.63
CA THR A 117 19.38 14.63 -11.89
C THR A 117 19.85 14.57 -10.43
N PRO A 118 20.46 15.65 -9.91
CA PRO A 118 20.80 15.74 -8.48
C PRO A 118 19.55 15.58 -7.62
N GLY A 119 19.73 14.91 -6.46
CA GLY A 119 18.61 14.64 -5.53
C GLY A 119 17.80 13.40 -5.84
N SER A 120 18.17 12.61 -6.85
CA SER A 120 17.53 11.33 -7.18
C SER A 120 18.53 10.18 -7.06
N ALA A 121 18.18 9.17 -6.28
CA ALA A 121 18.94 7.92 -6.11
C ALA A 121 18.04 6.71 -6.27
N VAL A 122 18.62 5.59 -6.71
CA VAL A 122 17.90 4.30 -6.75
C VAL A 122 18.26 3.50 -5.53
N LEU A 123 17.24 3.05 -4.82
CA LEU A 123 17.35 2.15 -3.69
C LEU A 123 16.79 0.77 -4.08
N CYS A 124 17.51 -0.28 -3.72
CA CYS A 124 16.97 -1.63 -3.74
C CYS A 124 16.31 -1.92 -2.38
N CYS A 125 15.02 -2.17 -2.39
CA CYS A 125 14.27 -2.66 -1.23
C CYS A 125 13.74 -4.07 -1.51
N VAL A 126 13.26 -4.74 -0.47
CA VAL A 126 12.67 -6.06 -0.58
C VAL A 126 11.24 -5.99 -0.05
N GLU A 127 10.31 -6.33 -0.91
CA GLU A 127 8.91 -6.52 -0.55
C GLU A 127 8.57 -8.00 -0.66
N GLY A 128 8.36 -8.64 0.48
CA GLY A 128 8.24 -10.07 0.55
C GLY A 128 9.52 -10.79 0.17
N SER A 129 9.46 -11.63 -0.86
CA SER A 129 10.61 -12.30 -1.45
C SER A 129 11.17 -11.54 -2.68
N ARG A 130 10.56 -10.43 -3.06
CA ARG A 130 10.86 -9.72 -4.33
C ARG A 130 11.76 -8.50 -4.11
N PRO A 131 12.94 -8.45 -4.76
CA PRO A 131 13.70 -7.21 -4.82
C PRO A 131 13.00 -6.22 -5.76
N LEU A 132 12.86 -4.99 -5.29
CA LEU A 132 12.29 -3.87 -6.04
C LEU A 132 13.28 -2.71 -6.05
N LEU A 133 13.45 -2.10 -7.21
CA LEU A 133 14.18 -0.84 -7.34
C LEU A 133 13.18 0.30 -7.29
N VAL A 134 13.42 1.24 -6.38
CA VAL A 134 12.60 2.43 -6.20
C VAL A 134 13.45 3.68 -6.28
N GLU A 135 12.85 4.76 -6.74
CA GLU A 135 13.48 6.06 -6.72
C GLU A 135 13.27 6.71 -5.35
N VAL A 136 14.35 7.19 -4.78
CA VAL A 136 14.37 8.07 -3.61
C VAL A 136 14.75 9.46 -4.09
N GLN A 137 13.88 10.41 -3.89
CA GLN A 137 14.10 11.82 -4.20
C GLN A 137 14.33 12.60 -2.89
N ALA A 138 15.35 13.40 -2.84
CA ALA A 138 15.64 14.28 -1.71
C ALA A 138 16.00 15.68 -2.19
N LEU A 139 15.38 16.67 -1.56
CA LEU A 139 15.66 18.08 -1.80
C LEU A 139 16.03 18.74 -0.48
N VAL A 140 17.13 19.50 -0.48
CA VAL A 140 17.55 20.33 0.64
C VAL A 140 17.60 21.77 0.15
N SER A 141 17.02 22.68 0.90
CA SER A 141 17.03 24.12 0.60
C SER A 141 17.10 24.92 1.88
N THR A 142 17.73 26.07 1.84
CA THR A 142 17.81 26.94 3.01
C THR A 142 16.44 27.41 3.43
N ALA A 143 16.10 27.23 4.72
CA ALA A 143 14.83 27.69 5.26
C ALA A 143 14.75 29.22 5.21
N THR A 144 13.81 29.73 4.42
CA THR A 144 13.65 31.17 4.20
C THR A 144 12.91 31.87 5.35
N TYR A 145 12.01 31.13 6.04
CA TYR A 145 11.17 31.65 7.12
C TYR A 145 10.95 30.63 8.24
N GLY A 146 11.20 31.01 9.47
CA GLY A 146 10.85 30.25 10.67
C GLY A 146 11.68 29.00 10.92
N THR A 147 11.05 27.95 11.41
CA THR A 147 11.72 26.66 11.72
C THR A 147 11.89 25.83 10.47
N ALA A 148 13.04 25.19 10.33
CA ALA A 148 13.34 24.28 9.23
C ALA A 148 12.27 23.17 9.09
N ARG A 149 11.77 22.95 7.90
CA ARG A 149 10.71 21.99 7.59
C ARG A 149 11.32 20.63 7.28
N ARG A 150 10.68 19.58 7.78
CA ARG A 150 11.00 18.19 7.49
C ARG A 150 9.74 17.52 6.91
N MET A 151 9.74 17.24 5.60
CA MET A 151 8.62 16.58 4.94
C MET A 151 9.09 15.24 4.40
N ALA A 152 8.33 14.19 4.67
CA ALA A 152 8.58 12.83 4.21
C ALA A 152 7.31 12.25 3.59
N VAL A 153 7.45 11.69 2.38
CA VAL A 153 6.39 10.99 1.67
C VAL A 153 6.91 9.59 1.31
N GLY A 154 6.15 8.56 1.58
CA GLY A 154 6.56 7.18 1.32
C GLY A 154 7.61 6.61 2.26
N ILE A 155 7.95 7.33 3.34
CA ILE A 155 8.87 6.90 4.40
C ILE A 155 8.46 7.54 5.72
N ASP A 156 8.72 6.87 6.84
CA ASP A 156 8.45 7.39 8.18
C ASP A 156 9.30 8.64 8.48
N SER A 157 8.68 9.70 8.97
CA SER A 157 9.33 10.97 9.27
C SER A 157 10.38 10.90 10.38
N GLY A 158 10.15 10.02 11.37
CA GLY A 158 11.11 9.75 12.44
C GLY A 158 12.38 9.10 11.90
N ARG A 159 12.23 8.18 10.94
CA ARG A 159 13.35 7.54 10.25
C ARG A 159 14.17 8.55 9.44
N VAL A 160 13.51 9.46 8.73
CA VAL A 160 14.20 10.56 8.02
C VAL A 160 14.98 11.43 9.00
N SER A 161 14.39 11.82 10.13
CA SER A 161 15.05 12.62 11.17
C SER A 161 16.29 11.92 11.72
N LEU A 162 16.23 10.61 11.96
CA LEU A 162 17.37 9.81 12.39
C LEU A 162 18.49 9.78 11.33
N LEU A 163 18.13 9.57 10.06
CA LEU A 163 19.09 9.58 8.95
C LEU A 163 19.79 10.94 8.81
N LEU A 164 19.05 12.03 8.95
CA LEU A 164 19.62 13.38 8.91
C LEU A 164 20.62 13.60 10.06
N ALA A 165 20.28 13.16 11.29
CA ALA A 165 21.20 13.24 12.42
C ALA A 165 22.50 12.42 12.19
N VAL A 166 22.39 11.26 11.56
CA VAL A 166 23.56 10.45 11.18
C VAL A 166 24.40 11.17 10.13
N LEU A 167 23.78 11.76 9.11
CA LEU A 167 24.48 12.51 8.07
C LEU A 167 25.21 13.72 8.65
N GLU A 168 24.58 14.46 9.56
CA GLU A 168 25.24 15.57 10.25
C GLU A 168 26.49 15.11 11.04
N LYS A 169 26.37 14.04 11.80
CA LYS A 169 27.44 13.56 12.68
C LYS A 169 28.54 12.79 11.95
N ARG A 170 28.23 12.04 10.90
CA ARG A 170 29.17 11.16 10.22
C ARG A 170 29.70 11.72 8.91
N ALA A 171 28.86 12.44 8.17
CA ALA A 171 29.24 13.04 6.90
C ALA A 171 29.63 14.54 7.01
N GLY A 172 29.45 15.16 8.19
CA GLY A 172 29.75 16.56 8.42
C GLY A 172 28.83 17.54 7.65
N LEU A 173 27.66 17.06 7.23
CA LEU A 173 26.68 17.90 6.55
C LEU A 173 25.95 18.77 7.57
N VAL A 174 25.97 20.09 7.37
CA VAL A 174 25.23 21.01 8.25
C VAL A 174 23.81 21.15 7.70
N LEU A 175 22.86 20.45 8.33
CA LEU A 175 21.45 20.44 7.92
C LEU A 175 20.54 21.21 8.91
N VAL A 176 21.13 21.78 9.95
CA VAL A 176 20.44 22.69 10.88
C VAL A 176 20.06 23.95 10.13
N GLY A 177 18.77 24.29 10.13
CA GLY A 177 18.26 25.46 9.40
C GLY A 177 17.95 25.22 7.92
N GLU A 178 18.14 24.00 7.42
CA GLU A 178 17.77 23.63 6.06
C GLU A 178 16.41 22.93 6.01
N ASP A 179 15.54 23.32 5.08
CA ASP A 179 14.36 22.57 4.72
C ASP A 179 14.74 21.26 4.02
N VAL A 180 14.17 20.15 4.44
CA VAL A 180 14.44 18.83 3.85
C VAL A 180 13.14 18.17 3.43
N TYR A 181 13.08 17.78 2.17
CA TYR A 181 11.96 17.09 1.55
C TYR A 181 12.45 15.75 1.02
N VAL A 182 11.80 14.67 1.44
CA VAL A 182 12.11 13.30 0.98
C VAL A 182 10.87 12.66 0.43
N ASN A 183 10.98 12.07 -0.76
CA ASN A 183 9.91 11.31 -1.40
C ASN A 183 10.45 9.97 -1.87
N ILE A 184 9.74 8.88 -1.54
CA ILE A 184 10.01 7.56 -2.07
C ILE A 184 8.85 7.17 -2.98
N ALA A 185 9.15 6.97 -4.26
CA ALA A 185 8.17 6.54 -5.23
C ALA A 185 7.60 5.15 -4.87
N GLY A 186 6.28 5.00 -4.95
CA GLY A 186 5.61 3.71 -4.71
C GLY A 186 5.04 3.52 -3.31
N GLY A 187 5.16 4.50 -2.37
CA GLY A 187 4.48 4.45 -1.07
C GLY A 187 4.79 3.18 -0.24
N MET A 188 6.01 2.67 -0.35
CA MET A 188 6.45 1.49 0.40
C MET A 188 6.94 1.95 1.77
N SER A 189 6.10 1.80 2.76
CA SER A 189 6.35 2.08 4.18
C SER A 189 6.54 0.81 4.98
#